data_e8df8efa68e8e8ff876352b90aa8d8ee
#
_entry.id   e8df8efa68e8e8ff876352b90aa8d8ee
#
_cell.length_a   1.000
_cell.length_b   1.000
_cell.length_c   1.000
_cell.angle_alpha   90.00
_cell.angle_beta   90.00
_cell.angle_gamma   90.00
#
_symmetry.space_group_name_H-M   'P 1'
#
loop_
_entity.id
_entity.type
_entity.pdbx_description
1 polymer ?
#
loop_
_entity_poly.entity_id
_entity_poly.type
_entity_poly.pdbx_seq_one_letter_code
_entity_poly.pdbx_strand_id
1 'polypeptide(L)'
;MKRSVKTIGLLGMAVAPLLALMSAACVTRTAGTAGSTVVVQPQVASGVTVVEASCTPGAQEQCNGLDDNCNGAIDEGCGYSSGQLQVTLAWNTGADIDLYVTDPNGETIYYGSNTSSSGGHLDHDARGNCGGSGAATVENVFWANNPPRGTYKVEIHYWAGSDCSTNAGPTPTTLSISAGGRILGAYNYTLVPDQRIPIAAFPL
;
A
#
# COMPACT_ATOMS: atom_id res chain seq x y z
N MET A 1 12.53 -31.29 -82.02
CA MET A 1 13.11 -31.03 -80.73
C MET A 1 12.36 -29.88 -80.08
N LYS A 2 11.45 -30.17 -79.14
CA LYS A 2 10.67 -29.15 -78.44
C LYS A 2 11.29 -28.96 -77.05
N ARG A 3 11.76 -27.73 -76.74
CA ARG A 3 12.22 -27.33 -75.41
C ARG A 3 11.03 -26.76 -74.64
N SER A 4 10.74 -27.42 -73.52
CA SER A 4 9.77 -26.97 -72.53
C SER A 4 10.38 -25.96 -71.60
N VAL A 5 9.75 -24.80 -71.47
CA VAL A 5 10.13 -23.73 -70.53
C VAL A 5 9.32 -23.95 -69.25
N LYS A 6 10.01 -24.22 -68.12
CA LYS A 6 9.40 -24.31 -66.78
C LYS A 6 9.32 -22.91 -66.20
N THR A 7 8.11 -22.47 -65.91
CA THR A 7 7.81 -21.23 -65.16
C THR A 7 8.05 -21.44 -63.67
N ILE A 8 8.94 -20.66 -63.05
CA ILE A 8 9.18 -20.66 -61.64
C ILE A 8 8.19 -19.67 -61.00
N GLY A 9 7.29 -20.22 -60.18
CA GLY A 9 6.37 -19.42 -59.38
C GLY A 9 7.09 -18.75 -58.21
N LEU A 10 6.95 -17.45 -58.12
CA LEU A 10 7.42 -16.63 -57.01
C LEU A 10 6.47 -16.81 -55.81
N LEU A 11 6.93 -17.38 -54.72
CA LEU A 11 6.18 -17.49 -53.48
C LEU A 11 6.29 -16.12 -52.75
N GLY A 12 5.22 -15.37 -52.77
CA GLY A 12 5.11 -14.14 -51.98
C GLY A 12 4.96 -14.44 -50.50
N MET A 13 5.96 -14.06 -49.70
CA MET A 13 5.85 -14.05 -48.26
C MET A 13 4.95 -12.86 -47.85
N ALA A 14 3.77 -13.16 -47.35
CA ALA A 14 2.91 -12.19 -46.69
C ALA A 14 3.44 -11.93 -45.29
N VAL A 15 3.96 -10.73 -45.04
CA VAL A 15 4.30 -10.24 -43.70
C VAL A 15 3.01 -9.76 -43.07
N ALA A 16 2.52 -10.48 -42.08
CA ALA A 16 1.38 -10.03 -41.26
C ALA A 16 1.85 -8.98 -40.26
N PRO A 17 1.16 -7.85 -40.12
CA PRO A 17 1.47 -6.89 -39.07
C PRO A 17 0.98 -7.44 -37.72
N LEU A 18 1.90 -7.50 -36.76
CA LEU A 18 1.61 -7.78 -35.36
C LEU A 18 0.79 -6.62 -34.79
N LEU A 19 -0.53 -6.81 -34.69
CA LEU A 19 -1.38 -5.88 -33.96
C LEU A 19 -1.08 -6.07 -32.46
N ALA A 20 -0.42 -5.07 -31.85
CA ALA A 20 -0.33 -4.95 -30.41
C ALA A 20 -1.73 -4.68 -29.85
N LEU A 21 -2.33 -5.67 -29.19
CA LEU A 21 -3.54 -5.48 -28.40
C LEU A 21 -3.16 -4.66 -27.16
N MET A 22 -3.41 -3.36 -27.23
CA MET A 22 -3.54 -2.54 -26.03
C MET A 22 -4.84 -2.95 -25.33
N SER A 23 -4.73 -3.68 -24.24
CA SER A 23 -5.83 -3.93 -23.33
C SER A 23 -6.20 -2.61 -22.64
N ALA A 24 -7.16 -1.89 -23.24
CA ALA A 24 -7.87 -0.82 -22.57
C ALA A 24 -8.70 -1.46 -21.45
N ALA A 25 -8.35 -1.18 -20.19
CA ALA A 25 -9.21 -1.51 -19.08
C ALA A 25 -10.57 -0.79 -19.28
N CYS A 26 -11.59 -1.57 -19.58
CA CYS A 26 -12.95 -1.08 -19.69
C CYS A 26 -13.46 -0.71 -18.30
N VAL A 27 -13.42 0.59 -17.97
CA VAL A 27 -14.21 1.11 -16.86
C VAL A 27 -15.67 1.08 -17.29
N THR A 28 -16.42 0.10 -16.81
CA THR A 28 -17.87 0.04 -16.99
C THR A 28 -18.53 1.16 -16.18
N ARG A 29 -18.90 2.24 -16.85
CA ARG A 29 -19.81 3.26 -16.28
C ARG A 29 -21.23 2.70 -16.29
N THR A 30 -21.72 2.29 -15.13
CA THR A 30 -23.15 2.12 -14.91
C THR A 30 -23.79 3.49 -14.71
N ALA A 31 -24.60 3.95 -15.68
CA ALA A 31 -25.41 5.14 -15.54
C ALA A 31 -26.60 4.84 -14.63
N GLY A 32 -26.51 5.20 -13.36
CA GLY A 32 -27.60 5.22 -12.39
C GLY A 32 -27.74 6.64 -11.86
N THR A 33 -28.90 7.25 -12.08
CA THR A 33 -29.31 8.55 -11.54
C THR A 33 -29.40 8.42 -10.01
N ALA A 34 -28.42 8.96 -9.31
CA ALA A 34 -28.38 9.53 -7.96
C ALA A 34 -26.93 9.52 -7.48
N GLY A 35 -26.32 10.69 -7.36
CA GLY A 35 -25.08 10.96 -6.65
C GLY A 35 -23.98 9.90 -6.79
N SER A 36 -23.27 9.85 -7.93
CA SER A 36 -22.05 9.05 -8.03
C SER A 36 -21.00 9.62 -7.06
N THR A 37 -20.90 9.05 -5.88
CA THR A 37 -19.69 9.18 -5.09
C THR A 37 -18.56 8.49 -5.86
N VAL A 38 -17.67 9.29 -6.45
CA VAL A 38 -16.43 8.73 -7.02
C VAL A 38 -15.63 8.21 -5.84
N VAL A 39 -15.66 6.91 -5.64
CA VAL A 39 -14.75 6.25 -4.69
C VAL A 39 -13.37 6.30 -5.36
N VAL A 40 -12.55 7.26 -4.95
CA VAL A 40 -11.17 7.33 -5.39
C VAL A 40 -10.39 6.29 -4.61
N GLN A 41 -10.01 5.22 -5.29
CA GLN A 41 -9.18 4.18 -4.68
C GLN A 41 -7.72 4.65 -4.59
N PRO A 42 -6.99 4.26 -3.54
CA PRO A 42 -5.56 4.49 -3.44
C PRO A 42 -4.81 3.93 -4.66
N GLN A 43 -3.83 4.69 -5.14
CA GLN A 43 -2.88 4.21 -6.13
C GLN A 43 -1.77 3.47 -5.41
N VAL A 44 -1.48 2.26 -5.83
CA VAL A 44 -0.45 1.40 -5.22
C VAL A 44 0.69 1.10 -6.18
N ALA A 45 1.87 0.82 -5.63
CA ALA A 45 3.06 0.48 -6.40
C ALA A 45 2.94 -0.89 -7.08
N SER A 46 3.82 -1.13 -8.05
CA SER A 46 3.95 -2.45 -8.67
C SER A 46 4.40 -3.49 -7.64
N GLY A 47 3.79 -4.66 -7.66
CA GLY A 47 4.07 -5.76 -6.71
C GLY A 47 3.28 -5.68 -5.40
N VAL A 48 2.52 -4.62 -5.17
CA VAL A 48 1.59 -4.52 -4.06
C VAL A 48 0.32 -5.33 -4.38
N THR A 49 -0.11 -6.16 -3.44
CA THR A 49 -1.37 -6.90 -3.54
C THR A 49 -2.42 -6.30 -2.63
N VAL A 50 -3.63 -6.12 -3.14
CA VAL A 50 -4.77 -5.67 -2.33
C VAL A 50 -5.21 -6.82 -1.44
N VAL A 51 -5.37 -6.55 -0.15
CA VAL A 51 -5.99 -7.48 0.81
C VAL A 51 -7.50 -7.26 0.74
N GLU A 52 -8.24 -8.30 0.42
CA GLU A 52 -9.69 -8.24 0.57
C GLU A 52 -10.03 -8.25 2.05
N ALA A 53 -10.74 -7.21 2.50
CA ALA A 53 -11.13 -7.09 3.89
C ALA A 53 -12.06 -8.26 4.28
N SER A 54 -11.56 -9.11 5.14
CA SER A 54 -12.30 -10.19 5.76
C SER A 54 -12.40 -9.87 7.24
N CYS A 55 -13.42 -9.15 7.65
CA CYS A 55 -13.69 -8.83 9.04
C CYS A 55 -14.97 -9.52 9.53
N THR A 56 -15.11 -9.67 10.84
CA THR A 56 -16.32 -10.21 11.48
C THR A 56 -16.86 -9.18 12.48
N PRO A 57 -18.05 -8.60 12.27
CA PRO A 57 -18.60 -7.60 13.17
C PRO A 57 -18.57 -8.05 14.64
N GLY A 58 -17.93 -7.23 15.50
CA GLY A 58 -17.77 -7.50 16.93
C GLY A 58 -16.69 -8.52 17.29
N ALA A 59 -15.83 -8.92 16.36
CA ALA A 59 -14.62 -9.69 16.66
C ALA A 59 -13.67 -8.90 17.55
N GLN A 60 -12.69 -9.58 18.14
CA GLN A 60 -11.58 -8.93 18.83
C GLN A 60 -10.47 -8.62 17.83
N GLU A 61 -9.86 -7.43 17.93
CA GLU A 61 -8.69 -7.04 17.15
C GLU A 61 -7.49 -7.96 17.45
N GLN A 62 -6.73 -8.30 16.39
CA GLN A 62 -5.60 -9.22 16.47
C GLN A 62 -4.24 -8.51 16.42
N CYS A 63 -4.21 -7.17 16.37
CA CYS A 63 -3.00 -6.35 16.27
C CYS A 63 -2.13 -6.75 15.05
N ASN A 64 -2.77 -6.92 13.90
CA ASN A 64 -2.18 -7.46 12.68
C ASN A 64 -2.15 -6.44 11.52
N GLY A 65 -2.57 -5.20 11.78
CA GLY A 65 -2.69 -4.13 10.81
C GLY A 65 -3.99 -4.18 10.00
N LEU A 66 -4.99 -4.95 10.42
CA LEU A 66 -6.30 -5.05 9.77
C LEU A 66 -7.42 -4.64 10.74
N ASP A 67 -8.56 -4.25 10.19
CA ASP A 67 -9.81 -4.06 10.92
C ASP A 67 -10.50 -5.44 11.00
N ASP A 68 -10.34 -6.15 12.11
CA ASP A 68 -10.89 -7.50 12.27
C ASP A 68 -12.38 -7.47 12.66
N ASN A 69 -12.88 -6.37 13.22
CA ASN A 69 -14.25 -6.25 13.77
C ASN A 69 -15.21 -5.44 12.89
N CYS A 70 -14.79 -4.92 11.75
CA CYS A 70 -15.58 -4.15 10.77
C CYS A 70 -16.05 -2.78 11.27
N ASN A 71 -15.40 -2.15 12.22
CA ASN A 71 -15.80 -0.86 12.75
C ASN A 71 -15.14 0.34 12.04
N GLY A 72 -14.16 0.07 11.16
CA GLY A 72 -13.42 1.06 10.37
C GLY A 72 -12.26 1.71 11.10
N ALA A 73 -11.93 1.30 12.33
CA ALA A 73 -10.64 1.55 12.96
C ALA A 73 -9.72 0.34 12.70
N ILE A 74 -8.41 0.54 12.80
CA ILE A 74 -7.42 -0.52 12.59
C ILE A 74 -6.79 -0.83 13.94
N ASP A 75 -6.91 -2.09 14.39
CA ASP A 75 -6.26 -2.59 15.60
C ASP A 75 -6.53 -1.72 16.86
N GLU A 76 -7.74 -1.20 17.05
CA GLU A 76 -8.04 -0.43 18.25
C GLU A 76 -7.95 -1.31 19.51
N GLY A 77 -7.33 -0.74 20.55
CA GLY A 77 -7.03 -1.48 21.77
C GLY A 77 -5.67 -2.18 21.76
N CYS A 78 -4.91 -2.12 20.66
CA CYS A 78 -3.57 -2.69 20.53
C CYS A 78 -2.45 -1.78 21.09
N GLY A 79 -2.81 -0.64 21.68
CA GLY A 79 -1.85 0.25 22.35
C GLY A 79 -1.41 1.45 21.55
N TYR A 80 -2.01 1.70 20.39
CA TYR A 80 -1.83 2.89 19.57
C TYR A 80 -3.17 3.51 19.18
N SER A 81 -3.13 4.74 18.66
CA SER A 81 -4.32 5.56 18.49
C SER A 81 -4.97 5.38 17.12
N SER A 82 -6.29 5.52 17.10
CA SER A 82 -7.05 5.73 15.88
C SER A 82 -7.48 7.19 15.75
N GLY A 83 -7.98 7.58 14.57
CA GLY A 83 -8.41 8.95 14.31
C GLY A 83 -9.30 9.08 13.07
N GLN A 84 -9.50 10.33 12.62
CA GLN A 84 -10.21 10.57 11.37
C GLN A 84 -9.43 10.11 10.14
N LEU A 85 -8.12 10.01 10.24
CA LEU A 85 -7.24 9.33 9.30
C LEU A 85 -6.26 8.49 10.12
N GLN A 86 -6.06 7.26 9.70
CA GLN A 86 -5.10 6.33 10.28
C GLN A 86 -4.40 5.56 9.15
N VAL A 87 -3.09 5.44 9.27
CA VAL A 87 -2.22 4.65 8.38
C VAL A 87 -1.40 3.74 9.26
N THR A 88 -1.63 2.45 9.19
CA THR A 88 -1.01 1.45 10.05
C THR A 88 -0.22 0.47 9.20
N LEU A 89 1.03 0.24 9.56
CA LEU A 89 1.93 -0.74 8.95
C LEU A 89 2.23 -1.83 9.98
N ALA A 90 2.01 -3.09 9.61
CA ALA A 90 2.27 -4.25 10.47
C ALA A 90 3.13 -5.29 9.76
N TRP A 91 3.97 -6.01 10.54
CA TRP A 91 4.75 -7.16 10.10
C TRP A 91 4.96 -8.14 11.26
N ASN A 92 5.51 -9.32 11.00
CA ASN A 92 5.65 -10.37 12.03
C ASN A 92 7.06 -10.95 12.13
N THR A 93 8.07 -10.20 11.70
CA THR A 93 9.48 -10.64 11.77
C THR A 93 10.29 -9.74 12.68
N GLY A 94 11.57 -10.05 12.84
CA GLY A 94 12.52 -9.21 13.56
C GLY A 94 13.03 -7.99 12.76
N ALA A 95 12.50 -7.72 11.58
CA ALA A 95 12.88 -6.58 10.76
C ALA A 95 12.56 -5.23 11.43
N ASP A 96 13.37 -4.23 11.14
CA ASP A 96 13.11 -2.83 11.46
C ASP A 96 12.53 -2.16 10.22
N ILE A 97 11.25 -1.80 10.25
CA ILE A 97 10.56 -1.27 9.08
C ILE A 97 9.88 0.04 9.45
N ASP A 98 10.33 1.11 8.79
CA ASP A 98 9.84 2.46 9.01
C ASP A 98 8.67 2.83 8.10
N LEU A 99 7.68 3.51 8.65
CA LEU A 99 6.56 4.12 7.94
C LEU A 99 6.81 5.62 7.74
N TYR A 100 6.61 6.09 6.51
CA TYR A 100 6.66 7.50 6.15
C TYR A 100 5.32 7.92 5.55
N VAL A 101 4.67 8.90 6.15
CA VAL A 101 3.43 9.46 5.62
C VAL A 101 3.62 10.93 5.33
N THR A 102 3.56 11.30 4.04
CA THR A 102 3.62 12.71 3.62
C THR A 102 2.21 13.24 3.44
N ASP A 103 1.88 14.29 4.16
CA ASP A 103 0.58 14.95 4.08
C ASP A 103 0.46 15.87 2.84
N PRO A 104 -0.75 16.39 2.54
CA PRO A 104 -0.95 17.31 1.41
C PRO A 104 -0.20 18.64 1.51
N ASN A 105 0.25 19.04 2.72
CA ASN A 105 1.06 20.24 2.91
C ASN A 105 2.54 20.00 2.62
N GLY A 106 2.94 18.73 2.38
CA GLY A 106 4.29 18.33 2.07
C GLY A 106 5.13 17.98 3.30
N GLU A 107 4.53 17.92 4.49
CA GLU A 107 5.22 17.45 5.70
C GLU A 107 5.20 15.93 5.77
N THR A 108 6.36 15.33 6.07
CA THR A 108 6.50 13.88 6.21
C THR A 108 6.62 13.52 7.68
N ILE A 109 5.75 12.60 8.11
CA ILE A 109 5.71 12.05 9.47
C ILE A 109 6.42 10.70 9.42
N TYR A 110 7.41 10.52 10.30
CA TYR A 110 8.23 9.31 10.42
C TYR A 110 9.01 9.38 11.75
N TYR A 111 9.80 8.38 12.11
CA TYR A 111 10.55 8.31 13.38
C TYR A 111 11.39 9.56 13.68
N GLY A 112 11.99 10.22 12.68
CA GLY A 112 12.80 11.42 12.85
C GLY A 112 12.00 12.73 12.94
N SER A 113 10.72 12.71 12.58
CA SER A 113 9.75 13.83 12.67
C SER A 113 8.37 13.26 12.94
N ASN A 114 8.08 12.95 14.18
CA ASN A 114 6.89 12.18 14.58
C ASN A 114 5.59 13.00 14.62
N THR A 115 5.63 14.29 14.28
CA THR A 115 4.45 15.17 14.21
C THR A 115 4.51 16.08 13.00
N SER A 116 3.35 16.48 12.48
CA SER A 116 3.22 17.54 11.48
C SER A 116 2.41 18.72 11.99
N SER A 117 2.59 19.89 11.37
CA SER A 117 1.79 21.07 11.69
C SER A 117 0.29 20.89 11.39
N SER A 118 -0.04 19.93 10.54
CA SER A 118 -1.41 19.55 10.20
C SER A 118 -2.08 18.67 11.26
N GLY A 119 -1.37 18.26 12.31
CA GLY A 119 -1.89 17.44 13.40
C GLY A 119 -1.71 15.93 13.17
N GLY A 120 -0.91 15.52 12.19
CA GLY A 120 -0.48 14.14 12.04
C GLY A 120 0.52 13.74 13.11
N HIS A 121 0.45 12.50 13.56
CA HIS A 121 1.29 11.99 14.65
C HIS A 121 1.64 10.52 14.43
N LEU A 122 2.94 10.18 14.48
CA LEU A 122 3.43 8.81 14.62
C LEU A 122 3.43 8.51 16.13
N ASP A 123 2.50 7.71 16.60
CA ASP A 123 2.35 7.40 18.02
C ASP A 123 2.87 6.00 18.38
N HIS A 124 3.19 5.20 17.40
CA HIS A 124 3.84 3.92 17.58
C HIS A 124 4.96 3.73 16.55
N ASP A 125 6.17 3.61 17.04
CA ASP A 125 7.42 3.42 16.31
C ASP A 125 8.07 2.14 16.83
N ALA A 126 7.98 1.07 16.04
CA ALA A 126 8.43 -0.25 16.44
C ALA A 126 9.87 -0.50 16.01
N ARG A 127 10.68 -1.03 16.93
CA ARG A 127 12.04 -1.49 16.70
C ARG A 127 13.08 -0.43 16.36
N GLY A 128 12.82 0.85 16.64
CA GLY A 128 13.79 1.92 16.39
C GLY A 128 15.20 1.54 16.81
N ASN A 129 16.17 1.70 15.91
CA ASN A 129 17.56 1.24 16.04
C ASN A 129 17.72 -0.27 16.29
N CYS A 130 16.84 -1.10 15.74
CA CYS A 130 16.82 -2.54 15.91
C CYS A 130 16.76 -2.98 17.38
N GLY A 131 16.48 -2.07 18.29
CA GLY A 131 16.35 -2.31 19.72
C GLY A 131 14.91 -2.62 20.09
N GLY A 132 14.74 -3.56 20.99
CA GLY A 132 13.47 -3.88 21.60
C GLY A 132 12.96 -5.25 21.21
N SER A 133 12.90 -6.12 22.21
CA SER A 133 12.23 -7.43 22.18
C SER A 133 10.70 -7.28 22.36
N GLY A 134 10.13 -6.12 22.02
CA GLY A 134 8.69 -5.89 22.08
C GLY A 134 7.96 -6.70 21.01
N ALA A 135 6.85 -7.30 21.40
CA ALA A 135 6.05 -8.16 20.51
C ALA A 135 5.34 -7.38 19.40
N ALA A 136 5.23 -6.06 19.49
CA ALA A 136 4.53 -5.26 18.50
C ALA A 136 5.48 -4.84 17.38
N THR A 137 5.22 -5.36 16.20
CA THR A 137 5.87 -4.99 14.94
C THR A 137 4.87 -4.19 14.12
N VAL A 138 4.54 -2.99 14.63
CA VAL A 138 3.56 -2.08 14.05
C VAL A 138 4.13 -0.67 14.07
N GLU A 139 3.87 0.09 13.04
CA GLU A 139 4.00 1.55 13.05
C GLU A 139 2.67 2.19 12.71
N ASN A 140 2.32 3.26 13.42
CA ASN A 140 1.02 3.89 13.30
C ASN A 140 1.12 5.41 13.20
N VAL A 141 0.60 5.96 12.11
CA VAL A 141 0.44 7.40 11.90
C VAL A 141 -1.03 7.74 11.86
N PHE A 142 -1.47 8.71 12.65
CA PHE A 142 -2.87 9.11 12.67
C PHE A 142 -3.07 10.62 12.76
N TRP A 143 -4.25 11.08 12.35
CA TRP A 143 -4.81 12.41 12.61
C TRP A 143 -6.07 12.23 13.42
N ALA A 144 -6.06 12.71 14.65
CA ALA A 144 -7.23 12.60 15.53
C ALA A 144 -8.45 13.33 14.93
N ASN A 145 -8.23 14.52 14.37
CA ASN A 145 -9.28 15.38 13.82
C ASN A 145 -8.76 16.16 12.61
N ASN A 146 -9.67 16.48 11.69
CA ASN A 146 -9.46 17.42 10.59
C ASN A 146 -8.16 17.19 9.78
N PRO A 147 -7.88 15.98 9.31
CA PRO A 147 -6.77 15.74 8.41
C PRO A 147 -6.91 16.66 7.17
N PRO A 148 -5.80 17.28 6.68
CA PRO A 148 -5.87 18.18 5.54
C PRO A 148 -6.37 17.45 4.30
N ARG A 149 -7.18 18.13 3.48
CA ARG A 149 -7.65 17.57 2.22
C ARG A 149 -6.58 17.66 1.16
N GLY A 150 -6.45 16.60 0.37
CA GLY A 150 -5.50 16.50 -0.72
C GLY A 150 -4.87 15.12 -0.80
N THR A 151 -3.75 15.00 -1.50
CA THR A 151 -3.09 13.71 -1.73
C THR A 151 -2.08 13.42 -0.64
N TYR A 152 -2.26 12.30 0.03
CA TYR A 152 -1.29 11.68 0.92
C TYR A 152 -0.40 10.71 0.15
N LYS A 153 0.86 10.59 0.57
CA LYS A 153 1.80 9.61 0.03
C LYS A 153 2.34 8.78 1.17
N VAL A 154 2.41 7.48 0.95
CA VAL A 154 2.92 6.51 1.93
C VAL A 154 4.11 5.79 1.35
N GLU A 155 5.21 5.81 2.07
CA GLU A 155 6.40 5.03 1.78
C GLU A 155 6.72 4.11 2.96
N ILE A 156 7.32 2.96 2.69
CA ILE A 156 7.84 2.04 3.69
C ILE A 156 9.30 1.75 3.40
N HIS A 157 10.09 1.60 4.46
CA HIS A 157 11.52 1.38 4.37
C HIS A 157 11.95 0.26 5.31
N TYR A 158 12.62 -0.74 4.78
CA TYR A 158 13.29 -1.77 5.59
C TYR A 158 14.70 -1.28 5.93
N TRP A 159 14.87 -0.79 7.15
CA TRP A 159 16.18 -0.36 7.60
C TRP A 159 17.04 -1.58 7.98
N ALA A 160 18.16 -1.76 7.29
CA ALA A 160 19.09 -2.87 7.53
C ALA A 160 20.47 -2.34 7.95
N GLY A 161 20.49 -1.44 8.92
CA GLY A 161 21.73 -0.88 9.45
C GLY A 161 22.65 -1.95 10.05
N SER A 162 23.93 -1.62 10.16
CA SER A 162 24.98 -2.52 10.65
C SER A 162 24.74 -3.07 12.05
N ASP A 163 23.91 -2.38 12.83
CA ASP A 163 23.60 -2.75 14.23
C ASP A 163 22.36 -3.64 14.35
N CYS A 164 21.60 -3.83 13.26
CA CYS A 164 20.50 -4.76 13.20
C CYS A 164 21.00 -6.20 13.07
N SER A 165 21.34 -6.81 14.19
CA SER A 165 21.75 -8.23 14.25
C SER A 165 20.64 -9.21 13.84
N THR A 166 19.43 -8.71 13.58
CA THR A 166 18.22 -9.49 13.29
C THR A 166 17.72 -9.24 11.87
N ASN A 167 18.61 -9.25 10.89
CA ASN A 167 18.17 -9.25 9.50
C ASN A 167 17.26 -10.47 9.26
N ALA A 168 15.96 -10.23 9.23
CA ALA A 168 14.95 -11.28 9.12
C ALA A 168 14.76 -11.78 7.68
N GLY A 169 15.57 -11.28 6.73
CA GLY A 169 15.39 -11.56 5.31
C GLY A 169 14.13 -10.88 4.74
N PRO A 170 13.61 -11.36 3.61
CA PRO A 170 12.39 -10.81 3.02
C PRO A 170 11.24 -10.84 4.04
N THR A 171 10.63 -9.69 4.29
CA THR A 171 9.60 -9.51 5.32
C THR A 171 8.28 -9.12 4.70
N PRO A 172 7.23 -9.96 4.84
CA PRO A 172 5.87 -9.59 4.49
C PRO A 172 5.36 -8.47 5.41
N THR A 173 4.76 -7.44 4.82
CA THR A 173 4.14 -6.32 5.51
C THR A 173 2.68 -6.18 5.11
N THR A 174 1.85 -5.66 6.03
CA THR A 174 0.48 -5.25 5.79
C THR A 174 0.35 -3.77 6.07
N LEU A 175 -0.02 -2.97 5.07
CA LEU A 175 -0.35 -1.55 5.21
C LEU A 175 -1.85 -1.39 5.12
N SER A 176 -2.47 -0.77 6.10
CA SER A 176 -3.89 -0.41 6.07
C SER A 176 -4.10 1.08 6.21
N ILE A 177 -5.14 1.58 5.54
CA ILE A 177 -5.52 2.99 5.53
C ILE A 177 -7.00 3.08 5.90
N SER A 178 -7.31 3.81 6.96
CA SER A 178 -8.67 4.13 7.38
C SER A 178 -8.91 5.63 7.36
N ALA A 179 -10.06 6.07 6.88
CA ALA A 179 -10.47 7.46 6.91
C ALA A 179 -11.96 7.61 7.15
N GLY A 180 -12.34 8.46 8.11
CA GLY A 180 -13.73 8.73 8.45
C GLY A 180 -14.50 7.49 8.90
N GLY A 181 -13.85 6.56 9.61
CA GLY A 181 -14.44 5.30 10.07
C GLY A 181 -14.67 4.28 8.94
N ARG A 182 -13.86 4.33 7.90
CA ARG A 182 -13.94 3.41 6.76
C ARG A 182 -12.55 2.99 6.32
N ILE A 183 -12.36 1.72 6.05
CA ILE A 183 -11.14 1.22 5.42
C ILE A 183 -11.12 1.67 3.95
N LEU A 184 -10.11 2.46 3.57
CA LEU A 184 -9.85 2.86 2.18
C LEU A 184 -9.12 1.76 1.41
N GLY A 185 -8.31 0.97 2.11
CA GLY A 185 -7.62 -0.18 1.54
C GLY A 185 -6.67 -0.83 2.54
N ALA A 186 -6.38 -2.10 2.29
CA ALA A 186 -5.32 -2.85 2.94
C ALA A 186 -4.44 -3.50 1.87
N TYR A 187 -3.13 -3.53 2.09
CA TYR A 187 -2.15 -3.86 1.07
C TYR A 187 -1.03 -4.69 1.64
N ASN A 188 -0.68 -5.77 0.95
CA ASN A 188 0.48 -6.58 1.28
C ASN A 188 1.64 -6.30 0.32
N TYR A 189 2.83 -6.22 0.88
CA TYR A 189 4.08 -6.17 0.15
C TYR A 189 5.17 -6.91 0.91
N THR A 190 6.08 -7.56 0.21
CA THR A 190 7.25 -8.20 0.83
C THR A 190 8.48 -7.32 0.59
N LEU A 191 8.97 -6.68 1.66
CA LEU A 191 10.21 -5.90 1.62
C LEU A 191 11.43 -6.79 1.73
N VAL A 192 12.50 -6.39 1.07
CA VAL A 192 13.83 -6.96 1.28
C VAL A 192 14.70 -5.94 2.02
N PRO A 193 15.76 -6.38 2.74
CA PRO A 193 16.67 -5.48 3.46
C PRO A 193 17.15 -4.29 2.62
N ASP A 194 17.21 -3.10 3.21
CA ASP A 194 17.57 -1.80 2.59
C ASP A 194 16.57 -1.29 1.52
N GLN A 195 15.47 -1.97 1.33
CA GLN A 195 14.47 -1.53 0.36
C GLN A 195 13.59 -0.42 0.93
N ARG A 196 13.45 0.68 0.16
CA ARG A 196 12.46 1.74 0.38
C ARG A 196 11.57 1.88 -0.86
N ILE A 197 10.25 1.90 -0.66
CA ILE A 197 9.29 2.01 -1.76
C ILE A 197 8.14 2.97 -1.41
N PRO A 198 7.64 3.72 -2.41
CA PRO A 198 6.33 4.35 -2.30
C PRO A 198 5.27 3.25 -2.46
N ILE A 199 4.57 2.91 -1.37
CA ILE A 199 3.61 1.80 -1.37
C ILE A 199 2.22 2.23 -1.81
N ALA A 200 1.77 3.42 -1.38
CA ALA A 200 0.44 3.92 -1.72
C ALA A 200 0.41 5.45 -1.86
N ALA A 201 -0.55 5.95 -2.64
CA ALA A 201 -0.96 7.35 -2.64
C ALA A 201 -2.49 7.42 -2.72
N PHE A 202 -3.11 8.29 -1.90
CA PHE A 202 -4.56 8.40 -1.82
C PHE A 202 -5.01 9.85 -1.56
N PRO A 203 -6.12 10.29 -2.13
CA PRO A 203 -6.73 11.56 -1.80
C PRO A 203 -7.68 11.43 -0.61
N LEU A 204 -7.81 12.52 0.14
CA LEU A 204 -8.76 12.68 1.24
C LEU A 204 -9.66 13.91 1.04
#